data_d9a725a86509835480542fb243b3197b
#
_entry.id   d9a725a86509835480542fb243b3197b
#
_cell.length_a   1.000
_cell.length_b   1.000
_cell.length_c   1.000
_cell.angle_alpha   90.00
_cell.angle_beta   90.00
_cell.angle_gamma   90.00
#
_symmetry.space_group_name_H-M   'P 1'
#
loop_
_entity.id
_entity.type
_entity.pdbx_description
1 polymer ?
#
loop_
_entity_poly.entity_id
_entity_poly.type
_entity_poly.pdbx_seq_one_letter_code
_entity_poly.pdbx_strand_id
1 'polypeptide(L)'
;MNRTHNCGELSIENVGQTVTLTGWVHSSTPLNDTVLVDLRDTRGITRLVVDTLVAEELVKAEQTLGRDWAQVTGVVVERQYKNPETKTGDIEIRVSEVKILNNSHIINFKQLIWAYENFGLGAAVKSAAYDIIAILAFIGYCLTLPFQFIWLVWKNLRKK
;
A
#
# COMPACT_ATOMS: atom_id res chain seq x y z
N MET A 1 3.36 -7.34 17.49
CA MET A 1 4.25 -6.73 16.49
C MET A 1 5.63 -6.59 17.13
N ASN A 2 6.59 -7.38 16.68
CA ASN A 2 7.96 -7.27 17.21
C ASN A 2 8.78 -6.40 16.25
N ARG A 3 8.92 -5.12 16.56
CA ARG A 3 9.88 -4.22 15.91
C ARG A 3 11.04 -3.97 16.87
N THR A 4 12.25 -3.84 16.34
CA THR A 4 13.43 -3.52 17.15
C THR A 4 13.64 -2.01 17.24
N HIS A 5 13.35 -1.26 16.17
CA HIS A 5 13.54 0.19 16.04
C HIS A 5 12.39 0.83 15.28
N ASN A 6 12.28 2.15 15.37
CA ASN A 6 11.43 2.97 14.52
C ASN A 6 12.19 3.44 13.26
N CYS A 7 11.45 3.83 12.21
CA CYS A 7 12.04 4.22 10.93
C CYS A 7 12.91 5.48 10.97
N GLY A 8 12.83 6.32 11.99
CA GLY A 8 13.64 7.55 12.10
C GLY A 8 14.73 7.49 13.17
N GLU A 9 15.01 6.32 13.76
CA GLU A 9 15.90 6.18 14.91
C GLU A 9 17.28 5.62 14.55
N LEU A 10 17.41 4.96 13.40
CA LEU A 10 18.65 4.34 12.98
C LEU A 10 19.69 5.37 12.53
N SER A 11 20.95 5.10 12.85
CA SER A 11 22.10 5.92 12.51
C SER A 11 23.27 5.05 12.04
N ILE A 12 24.40 5.68 11.71
CA ILE A 12 25.63 5.00 11.34
C ILE A 12 26.16 4.03 12.42
N GLU A 13 25.81 4.28 13.69
CA GLU A 13 26.18 3.42 14.81
C GLU A 13 25.50 2.05 14.79
N ASN A 14 24.39 1.94 14.03
CA ASN A 14 23.65 0.70 13.89
C ASN A 14 24.13 -0.17 12.71
N VAL A 15 25.14 0.27 11.95
CA VAL A 15 25.67 -0.49 10.82
C VAL A 15 26.15 -1.88 11.25
N GLY A 16 25.75 -2.90 10.49
CA GLY A 16 26.01 -4.31 10.79
C GLY A 16 24.95 -4.98 11.67
N GLN A 17 24.04 -4.22 12.29
CA GLN A 17 22.97 -4.79 13.11
C GLN A 17 21.82 -5.31 12.23
N THR A 18 21.25 -6.45 12.63
CA THR A 18 19.98 -6.92 12.06
C THR A 18 18.81 -6.26 12.79
N VAL A 19 17.97 -5.58 12.04
CA VAL A 19 16.83 -4.82 12.59
C VAL A 19 15.52 -5.27 11.96
N THR A 20 14.45 -5.13 12.72
CA THR A 20 13.08 -5.31 12.24
C THR A 20 12.34 -3.99 12.38
N LEU A 21 11.88 -3.45 11.26
CA LEU A 21 11.09 -2.24 11.17
C LEU A 21 9.65 -2.56 10.80
N THR A 22 8.74 -1.66 11.16
CA THR A 22 7.33 -1.74 10.78
C THR A 22 6.86 -0.36 10.37
N GLY A 23 6.28 -0.24 9.18
CA GLY A 23 5.81 1.00 8.63
C GLY A 23 4.98 0.77 7.36
N TRP A 24 4.63 1.84 6.69
CA TRP A 24 3.99 1.79 5.38
C TRP A 24 4.97 2.20 4.29
N VAL A 25 4.78 1.66 3.10
CA VAL A 25 5.58 2.03 1.92
C VAL A 25 5.21 3.46 1.51
N HIS A 26 6.17 4.37 1.53
CA HIS A 26 5.99 5.76 1.16
C HIS A 26 6.24 5.98 -0.34
N SER A 27 7.31 5.36 -0.86
CA SER A 27 7.67 5.39 -2.27
C SER A 27 8.52 4.18 -2.63
N SER A 28 8.48 3.77 -3.89
CA SER A 28 9.36 2.76 -4.46
C SER A 28 9.97 3.26 -5.77
N THR A 29 11.25 2.94 -5.98
CA THR A 29 12.00 3.31 -7.19
C THR A 29 12.80 2.11 -7.66
N PRO A 30 12.52 1.56 -8.85
CA PRO A 30 13.31 0.46 -9.40
C PRO A 30 14.72 0.95 -9.76
N LEU A 31 15.72 0.15 -9.42
CA LEU A 31 17.13 0.42 -9.71
C LEU A 31 17.83 -0.88 -10.11
N ASN A 32 17.98 -1.13 -11.42
CA ASN A 32 18.54 -2.36 -11.98
C ASN A 32 17.85 -3.62 -11.40
N ASP A 33 18.62 -4.46 -10.70
CA ASP A 33 18.17 -5.72 -10.09
C ASP A 33 17.60 -5.55 -8.68
N THR A 34 17.48 -4.31 -8.20
CA THR A 34 16.96 -3.99 -6.87
C THR A 34 15.86 -2.93 -6.94
N VAL A 35 15.06 -2.83 -5.88
CA VAL A 35 14.10 -1.76 -5.70
C VAL A 35 14.45 -0.99 -4.44
N LEU A 36 14.58 0.31 -4.56
CA LEU A 36 14.71 1.21 -3.42
C LEU A 36 13.32 1.53 -2.90
N VAL A 37 13.07 1.22 -1.64
CA VAL A 37 11.77 1.46 -0.99
C VAL A 37 11.99 2.37 0.21
N ASP A 38 11.25 3.45 0.30
CA ASP A 38 11.23 4.30 1.47
C ASP A 38 10.09 3.84 2.40
N LEU A 39 10.46 3.20 3.52
CA LEU A 39 9.55 2.78 4.57
C LEU A 39 9.36 3.91 5.57
N ARG A 40 8.11 4.24 5.87
CA ARG A 40 7.76 5.34 6.76
C ARG A 40 6.93 4.85 7.95
N ASP A 41 7.18 5.45 9.09
CA ASP A 41 6.32 5.36 10.27
C ASP A 41 6.06 6.77 10.86
N THR A 42 5.51 6.84 12.06
CA THR A 42 5.26 8.10 12.77
C THR A 42 6.52 8.81 13.25
N ARG A 43 7.69 8.16 13.23
CA ARG A 43 8.96 8.69 13.72
C ARG A 43 9.91 9.12 12.61
N GLY A 44 9.68 8.64 11.37
CA GLY A 44 10.51 9.03 10.25
C GLY A 44 10.44 8.10 9.05
N ILE A 45 11.47 8.18 8.22
CA ILE A 45 11.62 7.39 6.99
C ILE A 45 12.97 6.71 7.02
N THR A 46 13.03 5.45 6.55
CA THR A 46 14.27 4.70 6.34
C THR A 46 14.24 4.07 4.95
N ARG A 47 15.35 4.18 4.23
CA ARG A 47 15.52 3.54 2.93
C ARG A 47 15.82 2.06 3.07
N LEU A 48 15.12 1.27 2.28
CA LEU A 48 15.33 -0.16 2.12
C LEU A 48 15.89 -0.43 0.73
N VAL A 49 16.81 -1.38 0.64
CA VAL A 49 17.29 -1.98 -0.60
C VAL A 49 16.75 -3.40 -0.65
N VAL A 50 15.88 -3.66 -1.60
CA VAL A 50 15.13 -4.91 -1.71
C VAL A 50 15.46 -5.56 -3.04
N ASP A 51 15.71 -6.87 -3.03
CA ASP A 51 15.82 -7.66 -4.25
C ASP A 51 14.49 -7.61 -5.03
N THR A 52 14.57 -7.55 -6.36
CA THR A 52 13.38 -7.44 -7.21
C THR A 52 12.36 -8.54 -6.96
N LEU A 53 12.81 -9.76 -6.66
CA LEU A 53 11.92 -10.90 -6.38
C LEU A 53 11.11 -10.72 -5.09
N VAL A 54 11.68 -10.06 -4.09
CA VAL A 54 11.04 -9.80 -2.79
C VAL A 54 10.27 -8.47 -2.81
N ALA A 55 10.65 -7.56 -3.71
CA ALA A 55 10.07 -6.22 -3.80
C ALA A 55 8.62 -6.21 -4.31
N GLU A 56 8.18 -7.24 -5.04
CA GLU A 56 6.82 -7.27 -5.61
C GLU A 56 5.72 -7.05 -4.57
N GLU A 57 5.86 -7.62 -3.38
CA GLU A 57 4.89 -7.45 -2.30
C GLU A 57 4.87 -6.01 -1.77
N LEU A 58 6.04 -5.37 -1.64
CA LEU A 58 6.15 -3.97 -1.19
C LEU A 58 5.64 -2.98 -2.25
N VAL A 59 5.93 -3.24 -3.53
CA VAL A 59 5.42 -2.42 -4.64
C VAL A 59 3.89 -2.50 -4.73
N LYS A 60 3.32 -3.68 -4.53
CA LYS A 60 1.86 -3.84 -4.43
C LYS A 60 1.29 -3.07 -3.24
N ALA A 61 1.98 -3.10 -2.08
CA ALA A 61 1.58 -2.36 -0.89
C ALA A 61 1.61 -0.83 -1.09
N GLU A 62 2.54 -0.29 -1.89
CA GLU A 62 2.56 1.13 -2.27
C GLU A 62 1.31 1.52 -3.07
N GLN A 63 0.88 0.66 -4.00
CA GLN A 63 -0.30 0.93 -4.85
C GLN A 63 -1.61 1.01 -4.06
N THR A 64 -1.66 0.52 -2.83
CA THR A 64 -2.81 0.59 -1.92
C THR A 64 -2.92 1.93 -1.18
N LEU A 65 -2.33 3.00 -1.72
CA LEU A 65 -2.34 4.37 -1.16
C LEU A 65 -1.70 4.48 0.23
N GLY A 66 -0.63 3.72 0.45
CA GLY A 66 0.15 3.79 1.70
C GLY A 66 -0.61 3.31 2.94
N ARG A 67 -1.65 2.49 2.79
CA ARG A 67 -2.43 1.95 3.91
C ARG A 67 -1.95 0.58 4.37
N ASP A 68 -1.19 -0.13 3.54
CA ASP A 68 -0.69 -1.43 3.91
C ASP A 68 0.59 -1.29 4.75
N TRP A 69 0.54 -1.90 5.91
CA TRP A 69 1.67 -1.96 6.81
C TRP A 69 2.54 -3.14 6.46
N ALA A 70 3.82 -2.88 6.33
CA ALA A 70 4.84 -3.89 6.12
C ALA A 70 5.74 -4.00 7.35
N GLN A 71 6.11 -5.22 7.70
CA GLN A 71 7.21 -5.53 8.60
C GLN A 71 8.37 -6.02 7.75
N VAL A 72 9.54 -5.42 7.96
CA VAL A 72 10.73 -5.68 7.17
C VAL A 72 11.88 -6.01 8.11
N THR A 73 12.58 -7.11 7.83
CA THR A 73 13.80 -7.51 8.55
C THR A 73 14.98 -7.41 7.61
N GLY A 74 16.07 -6.84 8.07
CA GLY A 74 17.27 -6.67 7.27
C GLY A 74 18.47 -6.17 8.06
N VAL A 75 19.61 -6.05 7.38
CA VAL A 75 20.88 -5.57 7.95
C VAL A 75 21.06 -4.09 7.61
N VAL A 76 21.40 -3.30 8.60
CA VAL A 76 21.75 -1.89 8.41
C VAL A 76 23.13 -1.80 7.74
N VAL A 77 23.22 -1.08 6.64
CA VAL A 77 24.46 -0.81 5.90
C VAL A 77 24.64 0.69 5.69
N GLU A 78 25.89 1.11 5.53
CA GLU A 78 26.20 2.49 5.19
C GLU A 78 25.77 2.77 3.75
N ARG A 79 25.07 3.90 3.55
CA ARG A 79 24.58 4.31 2.25
C ARG A 79 25.71 4.89 1.40
N GLN A 80 25.79 4.43 0.15
CA GLN A 80 26.80 4.91 -0.79
C GLN A 80 26.61 6.39 -1.16
N TYR A 81 25.36 6.81 -1.36
CA TYR A 81 24.99 8.21 -1.66
C TYR A 81 24.15 8.76 -0.51
N LYS A 82 24.83 9.46 0.43
CA LYS A 82 24.21 10.02 1.62
C LYS A 82 23.20 11.11 1.28
N ASN A 83 22.10 11.15 2.04
CA ASN A 83 21.09 12.19 1.90
C ASN A 83 21.00 13.00 3.21
N PRO A 84 21.54 14.23 3.25
CA PRO A 84 21.55 15.06 4.46
C PRO A 84 20.17 15.56 4.88
N GLU A 85 19.16 15.47 4.00
CA GLU A 85 17.81 15.94 4.30
C GLU A 85 17.02 14.99 5.22
N THR A 86 17.47 13.75 5.38
CA THR A 86 16.83 12.76 6.23
C THR A 86 17.72 12.33 7.37
N LYS A 87 17.16 12.13 8.57
CA LYS A 87 17.92 11.67 9.76
C LYS A 87 18.64 10.35 9.54
N THR A 88 18.05 9.47 8.73
CA THR A 88 18.58 8.14 8.38
C THR A 88 19.28 8.15 7.03
N GLY A 89 19.65 9.33 6.53
CA GLY A 89 20.20 9.50 5.18
C GLY A 89 21.61 8.92 4.98
N ASP A 90 22.30 8.59 6.08
CA ASP A 90 23.65 7.97 6.04
C ASP A 90 23.59 6.45 5.94
N ILE A 91 22.42 5.85 6.15
CA ILE A 91 22.24 4.40 6.18
C ILE A 91 21.12 3.95 5.25
N GLU A 92 21.14 2.69 4.91
CA GLU A 92 20.05 1.97 4.26
C GLU A 92 19.96 0.56 4.85
N ILE A 93 18.83 -0.11 4.64
CA ILE A 93 18.64 -1.49 5.12
C ILE A 93 18.62 -2.42 3.93
N ARG A 94 19.53 -3.37 3.91
CA ARG A 94 19.48 -4.50 2.98
C ARG A 94 18.51 -5.53 3.51
N VAL A 95 17.38 -5.65 2.85
CA VAL A 95 16.25 -6.47 3.30
C VAL A 95 16.52 -7.94 3.05
N SER A 96 16.22 -8.76 4.05
CA SER A 96 16.22 -10.23 3.95
C SER A 96 14.83 -10.84 4.00
N GLU A 97 13.87 -10.18 4.67
CA GLU A 97 12.51 -10.69 4.84
C GLU A 97 11.50 -9.55 4.82
N VAL A 98 10.38 -9.80 4.16
CA VAL A 98 9.23 -8.89 4.10
C VAL A 98 7.97 -9.64 4.54
N LYS A 99 7.14 -9.00 5.33
CA LYS A 99 5.82 -9.50 5.73
C LYS A 99 4.81 -8.37 5.66
N ILE A 100 3.80 -8.51 4.81
CA ILE A 100 2.67 -7.58 4.77
C ILE A 100 1.74 -7.88 5.95
N LEU A 101 1.49 -6.89 6.79
CA LEU A 101 0.72 -7.06 8.04
C LEU A 101 -0.76 -6.78 7.87
N ASN A 102 -1.11 -5.92 6.93
CA ASN A 102 -2.49 -5.55 6.66
C ASN A 102 -2.68 -5.50 5.14
N ASN A 103 -3.51 -6.40 4.65
CA ASN A 103 -3.90 -6.40 3.24
C ASN A 103 -5.23 -5.63 3.17
N SER A 104 -5.14 -4.31 3.09
CA SER A 104 -6.33 -3.51 2.85
C SER A 104 -6.78 -3.78 1.42
N HIS A 105 -7.76 -4.66 1.25
CA HIS A 105 -8.49 -4.78 0.00
C HIS A 105 -9.22 -3.45 -0.26
N ILE A 106 -8.49 -2.49 -0.84
CA ILE A 106 -9.15 -1.33 -1.43
C ILE A 106 -9.90 -1.88 -2.63
N ILE A 107 -11.22 -1.77 -2.57
CA ILE A 107 -12.06 -2.01 -3.74
C ILE A 107 -11.51 -1.12 -4.84
N ASN A 108 -10.82 -1.73 -5.79
CA ASN A 108 -10.29 -1.01 -6.94
C ASN A 108 -11.50 -0.55 -7.75
N PHE A 109 -11.76 0.73 -7.79
CA PHE A 109 -12.90 1.32 -8.50
C PHE A 109 -12.97 0.87 -9.96
N LYS A 110 -11.79 0.62 -10.59
CA LYS A 110 -11.72 0.05 -11.95
C LYS A 110 -12.24 -1.39 -11.99
N GLN A 111 -11.99 -2.21 -10.96
CA GLN A 111 -12.53 -3.57 -10.88
C GLN A 111 -14.05 -3.55 -10.65
N LEU A 112 -14.55 -2.57 -9.90
CA LEU A 112 -15.97 -2.39 -9.69
C LEU A 112 -16.68 -1.96 -10.99
N ILE A 113 -16.10 -1.03 -11.73
CA ILE A 113 -16.62 -0.59 -13.04
C ILE A 113 -16.55 -1.75 -14.03
N TRP A 114 -15.43 -2.46 -14.10
CA TRP A 114 -15.29 -3.62 -14.98
C TRP A 114 -16.29 -4.74 -14.65
N ALA A 115 -16.53 -5.03 -13.37
CA ALA A 115 -17.51 -6.01 -12.93
C ALA A 115 -18.95 -5.55 -13.26
N TYR A 116 -19.25 -4.26 -13.12
CA TYR A 116 -20.51 -3.68 -13.51
C TYR A 116 -20.78 -3.81 -15.03
N GLU A 117 -19.79 -3.49 -15.85
CA GLU A 117 -19.89 -3.54 -17.32
C GLU A 117 -20.03 -4.96 -17.86
N ASN A 118 -19.34 -5.94 -17.24
CA ASN A 118 -19.28 -7.31 -17.76
C ASN A 118 -20.31 -8.27 -17.13
N PHE A 119 -20.69 -8.06 -15.86
CA PHE A 119 -21.54 -9.00 -15.12
C PHE A 119 -22.89 -8.41 -14.68
N GLY A 120 -23.07 -7.09 -14.83
CA GLY A 120 -24.27 -6.40 -14.37
C GLY A 120 -24.39 -6.34 -12.84
N LEU A 121 -25.30 -5.48 -12.35
CA LEU A 121 -25.48 -5.23 -10.92
C LEU A 121 -25.87 -6.50 -10.13
N GLY A 122 -26.59 -7.43 -10.77
CA GLY A 122 -27.07 -8.65 -10.12
C GLY A 122 -25.99 -9.68 -9.80
N ALA A 123 -24.87 -9.69 -10.51
CA ALA A 123 -23.74 -10.57 -10.24
C ALA A 123 -22.82 -10.01 -9.16
N ALA A 124 -22.63 -8.68 -9.13
CA ALA A 124 -21.86 -7.99 -8.09
C ALA A 124 -22.54 -8.10 -6.70
N VAL A 125 -23.86 -8.18 -6.66
CA VAL A 125 -24.66 -8.32 -5.42
C VAL A 125 -24.67 -9.75 -4.87
N LYS A 126 -24.28 -10.77 -5.64
CA LYS A 126 -24.31 -12.17 -5.19
C LYS A 126 -23.10 -12.66 -4.41
N SER A 127 -22.04 -11.91 -4.32
CA SER A 127 -20.89 -12.26 -3.48
C SER A 127 -21.03 -11.61 -2.10
N ALA A 128 -21.68 -12.32 -1.21
CA ALA A 128 -22.24 -11.85 0.06
C ALA A 128 -21.27 -11.13 1.03
N ALA A 129 -19.96 -11.26 0.86
CA ALA A 129 -18.97 -10.60 1.71
C ALA A 129 -18.66 -9.14 1.27
N TYR A 130 -19.02 -8.77 0.03
CA TYR A 130 -18.74 -7.43 -0.53
C TYR A 130 -19.99 -6.54 -0.60
N ASP A 131 -21.17 -7.11 -0.34
CA ASP A 131 -22.46 -6.48 -0.59
C ASP A 131 -22.68 -5.22 0.24
N ILE A 132 -22.36 -5.26 1.52
CA ILE A 132 -22.66 -4.15 2.44
C ILE A 132 -21.74 -2.95 2.16
N ILE A 133 -20.47 -3.19 1.86
CA ILE A 133 -19.49 -2.12 1.58
C ILE A 133 -19.75 -1.51 0.21
N ALA A 134 -20.11 -2.32 -0.80
CA ALA A 134 -20.47 -1.84 -2.13
C ALA A 134 -21.77 -1.02 -2.12
N ILE A 135 -22.75 -1.45 -1.34
CA ILE A 135 -24.03 -0.72 -1.17
C ILE A 135 -23.81 0.61 -0.44
N LEU A 136 -23.01 0.62 0.62
CA LEU A 136 -22.68 1.85 1.38
C LEU A 136 -21.84 2.83 0.55
N ALA A 137 -20.87 2.32 -0.22
CA ALA A 137 -20.09 3.14 -1.14
C ALA A 137 -20.97 3.67 -2.29
N PHE A 138 -21.89 2.86 -2.81
CA PHE A 138 -22.83 3.27 -3.85
C PHE A 138 -23.85 4.30 -3.35
N ILE A 139 -24.39 4.13 -2.13
CA ILE A 139 -25.26 5.12 -1.48
C ILE A 139 -24.52 6.42 -1.23
N GLY A 140 -23.29 6.36 -0.71
CA GLY A 140 -22.42 7.54 -0.50
C GLY A 140 -22.11 8.27 -1.81
N TYR A 141 -21.88 7.53 -2.89
CA TYR A 141 -21.62 8.11 -4.21
C TYR A 141 -22.92 8.68 -4.85
N CYS A 142 -24.06 8.01 -4.71
CA CYS A 142 -25.35 8.52 -5.19
C CYS A 142 -25.77 9.83 -4.51
N LEU A 143 -25.42 10.03 -3.24
CA LEU A 143 -25.66 11.28 -2.52
C LEU A 143 -24.83 12.46 -3.04
N THR A 144 -23.72 12.19 -3.74
CA THR A 144 -22.83 13.22 -4.32
C THR A 144 -23.05 13.44 -5.82
N LEU A 145 -23.83 12.60 -6.49
CA LEU A 145 -24.11 12.74 -7.93
C LEU A 145 -25.24 13.75 -8.21
N PRO A 146 -25.15 14.53 -9.31
CA PRO A 146 -26.26 15.36 -9.76
C PRO A 146 -27.51 14.50 -10.02
N PHE A 147 -28.64 15.00 -9.62
CA PHE A 147 -29.97 14.35 -9.67
C PHE A 147 -30.31 13.66 -11.02
N GLN A 148 -29.70 14.11 -12.11
CA GLN A 148 -29.88 13.54 -13.45
C GLN A 148 -29.36 12.11 -13.59
N PHE A 149 -28.31 11.71 -12.84
CA PHE A 149 -27.75 10.37 -12.92
C PHE A 149 -28.59 9.35 -12.13
N ILE A 150 -29.15 9.77 -11.02
CA ILE A 150 -30.07 8.95 -10.20
C ILE A 150 -31.35 8.62 -11.01
N TRP A 151 -31.83 9.58 -11.78
CA TRP A 151 -33.00 9.39 -12.65
C TRP A 151 -32.73 8.39 -13.79
N LEU A 152 -31.50 8.39 -14.35
CA LEU A 152 -31.08 7.48 -15.43
C LEU A 152 -30.99 6.02 -14.94
N VAL A 153 -30.44 5.80 -13.77
CA VAL A 153 -30.35 4.47 -13.13
C VAL A 153 -31.76 3.96 -12.79
N TRP A 154 -32.61 4.80 -12.23
CA TRP A 154 -33.98 4.45 -11.88
C TRP A 154 -34.86 4.12 -13.11
N LYS A 155 -34.66 4.84 -14.22
CA LYS A 155 -35.37 4.58 -15.49
C LYS A 155 -34.97 3.22 -16.11
N ASN A 156 -33.71 2.78 -15.95
CA ASN A 156 -33.27 1.49 -16.45
C ASN A 156 -33.68 0.31 -15.57
N LEU A 157 -33.82 0.51 -14.26
CA LEU A 157 -34.37 -0.52 -13.35
C LEU A 157 -35.87 -0.80 -13.54
N ARG A 158 -36.64 0.17 -14.02
CA ARG A 158 -38.08 0.03 -14.30
C ARG A 158 -38.41 -0.69 -15.61
N LYS A 159 -37.45 -0.94 -16.47
CA LYS A 159 -37.66 -1.63 -17.76
C LYS A 159 -37.50 -3.15 -17.72
N LYS A 160 -37.25 -3.71 -16.54
CA LYS A 160 -37.26 -5.15 -16.27
C LYS A 160 -38.43 -5.49 -15.32
#